data_0f58b4bf1c61a51985a49fbf3ca22044
#
_entry.id   0f58b4bf1c61a51985a49fbf3ca22044
#
_cell.length_a   1.000
_cell.length_b   1.000
_cell.length_c   1.000
_cell.angle_alpha   90.00
_cell.angle_beta   90.00
_cell.angle_gamma   90.00
#
_symmetry.space_group_name_H-M   'P 1'
#
loop_
_entity.id
_entity.type
_entity.pdbx_description
1 polymer ?
#
loop_
_entity_poly.entity_id
_entity_poly.type
_entity_poly.pdbx_seq_one_letter_code
_entity_poly.pdbx_strand_id
1 'polypeptide(L)'
;MKRKMLNVPKGGYDGMKGFTIVEFLVAGLLSVIVLIAVVSSYFTSRKLNDAANERLATQQDLRNAATLIVRDARMAGSFGCFNMSEHIEQDVVSDVTQKNSPFSLKRNSTRNSTNKLIPIAESSNIGYQGFIQRLNALIFQYGIDDVNASAATTVVSSCGAISKPSKQILTLEDAKKELKILNQDKEQNGNIARQRHVVNAYAVGKIAGEEGLFRFQLNEKGEWGNPQLLAKKVKRMDVRYIYVSGCPEDEDAGKEEQFKYTGKFDSSVTPAGVEVLLDSGSDAKIAASSDNIIYAYRINATIRGGNVCANRTL
;
A
#
# COMPACT_ATOMS: atom_id res chain seq x y z
N MET A 1 12.87 -26.25 104.73
CA MET A 1 12.76 -25.59 103.44
C MET A 1 13.96 -26.01 102.59
N LYS A 2 13.76 -26.93 101.62
CA LYS A 2 14.81 -27.38 100.72
C LYS A 2 14.74 -26.58 99.39
N ARG A 3 15.77 -25.77 99.05
CA ARG A 3 15.88 -25.07 97.77
C ARG A 3 16.33 -26.06 96.73
N LYS A 4 15.49 -26.26 95.67
CA LYS A 4 15.83 -27.00 94.46
C LYS A 4 16.66 -26.10 93.60
N MET A 5 17.91 -26.47 93.31
CA MET A 5 18.75 -25.80 92.33
C MET A 5 18.29 -26.22 90.93
N LEU A 6 17.95 -25.25 90.11
CA LEU A 6 17.69 -25.46 88.70
C LEU A 6 19.04 -25.68 88.00
N ASN A 7 19.16 -26.85 87.37
CA ASN A 7 20.26 -27.13 86.44
C ASN A 7 19.99 -26.37 85.12
N VAL A 8 20.80 -25.38 84.81
CA VAL A 8 20.86 -24.70 83.50
C VAL A 8 21.70 -25.54 82.57
N PRO A 9 21.16 -26.02 81.40
CA PRO A 9 22.01 -26.73 80.43
C PRO A 9 23.02 -25.75 79.84
N LYS A 10 24.28 -26.08 79.90
CA LYS A 10 25.39 -25.41 79.14
C LYS A 10 25.15 -25.67 77.65
N GLY A 11 24.60 -24.64 76.97
CA GLY A 11 24.58 -24.63 75.50
C GLY A 11 26.05 -24.64 74.95
N GLY A 12 26.41 -25.76 74.41
CA GLY A 12 27.67 -25.85 73.68
C GLY A 12 27.61 -24.89 72.50
N TYR A 13 28.49 -23.93 72.47
CA TYR A 13 28.78 -23.17 71.24
C TYR A 13 29.47 -24.13 70.29
N ASP A 14 28.70 -24.70 69.33
CA ASP A 14 29.31 -25.35 68.20
C ASP A 14 30.19 -24.32 67.48
N GLY A 15 31.46 -24.56 67.50
CA GLY A 15 32.47 -23.67 66.93
C GLY A 15 32.12 -23.43 65.46
N MET A 16 31.85 -22.18 65.13
CA MET A 16 31.74 -21.76 63.74
C MET A 16 33.03 -22.19 63.01
N LYS A 17 32.92 -23.23 62.19
CA LYS A 17 34.00 -23.64 61.30
C LYS A 17 34.17 -22.52 60.27
N GLY A 18 35.29 -21.79 60.30
CA GLY A 18 35.62 -20.77 59.34
C GLY A 18 35.70 -21.38 57.94
N PHE A 19 35.20 -20.68 56.94
CA PHE A 19 35.35 -21.07 55.55
C PHE A 19 36.83 -21.18 55.19
N THR A 20 37.16 -22.27 54.50
CA THR A 20 38.52 -22.43 53.95
C THR A 20 38.69 -21.56 52.70
N ILE A 21 39.91 -21.09 52.47
CA ILE A 21 40.27 -20.32 51.25
C ILE A 21 39.87 -21.10 49.99
N VAL A 22 39.97 -22.41 50.02
CA VAL A 22 39.62 -23.29 48.89
C VAL A 22 38.13 -23.30 48.64
N GLU A 23 37.26 -23.37 49.69
CA GLU A 23 35.83 -23.28 49.55
C GLU A 23 35.38 -21.93 48.95
N PHE A 24 36.02 -20.84 49.35
CA PHE A 24 35.76 -19.52 48.81
C PHE A 24 36.14 -19.44 47.33
N LEU A 25 37.27 -20.00 46.93
CA LEU A 25 37.73 -20.03 45.52
C LEU A 25 36.76 -20.88 44.67
N VAL A 26 36.36 -22.05 45.13
CA VAL A 26 35.43 -22.92 44.42
C VAL A 26 34.05 -22.26 44.30
N ALA A 27 33.52 -21.67 45.38
CA ALA A 27 32.24 -20.96 45.34
C ALA A 27 32.31 -19.74 44.37
N GLY A 28 33.42 -19.00 44.37
CA GLY A 28 33.67 -17.90 43.46
C GLY A 28 33.66 -18.35 41.99
N LEU A 29 34.37 -19.43 41.68
CA LEU A 29 34.43 -19.98 40.31
C LEU A 29 33.07 -20.46 39.85
N LEU A 30 32.31 -21.17 40.68
CA LEU A 30 30.95 -21.61 40.35
C LEU A 30 30.01 -20.41 40.15
N SER A 31 30.13 -19.36 40.98
CA SER A 31 29.34 -18.13 40.84
C SER A 31 29.59 -17.45 39.52
N VAL A 32 30.86 -17.37 39.05
CA VAL A 32 31.21 -16.80 37.75
C VAL A 32 30.61 -17.59 36.59
N ILE A 33 30.65 -18.93 36.64
CA ILE A 33 30.05 -19.80 35.61
C ILE A 33 28.55 -19.57 35.54
N VAL A 34 27.85 -19.54 36.68
CA VAL A 34 26.38 -19.27 36.73
C VAL A 34 26.08 -17.87 36.19
N LEU A 35 26.87 -16.88 36.56
CA LEU A 35 26.67 -15.50 36.11
C LEU A 35 26.83 -15.39 34.58
N ILE A 36 27.86 -16.03 34.00
CA ILE A 36 28.04 -16.08 32.53
C ILE A 36 26.83 -16.75 31.85
N ALA A 37 26.31 -17.85 32.39
CA ALA A 37 25.14 -18.54 31.85
C ALA A 37 23.90 -17.65 31.88
N VAL A 38 23.63 -16.94 32.99
CA VAL A 38 22.50 -16.02 33.14
C VAL A 38 22.60 -14.84 32.17
N VAL A 39 23.79 -14.22 32.10
CA VAL A 39 24.05 -13.10 31.16
C VAL A 39 23.88 -13.53 29.71
N SER A 40 24.40 -14.68 29.34
CA SER A 40 24.25 -15.24 27.99
C SER A 40 22.77 -15.51 27.65
N SER A 41 22.02 -16.09 28.57
CA SER A 41 20.58 -16.34 28.43
C SER A 41 19.79 -15.03 28.26
N TYR A 42 20.13 -14.01 29.05
CA TYR A 42 19.51 -12.68 28.96
C TYR A 42 19.74 -12.04 27.58
N PHE A 43 20.99 -12.02 27.08
CA PHE A 43 21.28 -11.47 25.75
C PHE A 43 20.57 -12.24 24.64
N THR A 44 20.47 -13.56 24.75
CA THR A 44 19.75 -14.38 23.78
C THR A 44 18.26 -14.04 23.78
N SER A 45 17.63 -13.96 24.96
CA SER A 45 16.22 -13.58 25.10
C SER A 45 15.95 -12.19 24.55
N ARG A 46 16.83 -11.23 24.83
CA ARG A 46 16.70 -9.88 24.29
C ARG A 46 16.76 -9.86 22.76
N LYS A 47 17.75 -10.53 22.15
CA LYS A 47 17.85 -10.63 20.69
C LYS A 47 16.61 -11.27 20.05
N LEU A 48 16.06 -12.32 20.70
CA LEU A 48 14.82 -12.96 20.22
C LEU A 48 13.62 -12.02 20.29
N ASN A 49 13.48 -11.27 21.40
CA ASN A 49 12.42 -10.27 21.55
C ASN A 49 12.54 -9.15 20.51
N ASP A 50 13.75 -8.62 20.30
CA ASP A 50 14.01 -7.58 19.32
C ASP A 50 13.66 -8.07 17.89
N ALA A 51 14.05 -9.30 17.54
CA ALA A 51 13.71 -9.92 16.26
C ALA A 51 12.20 -10.19 16.11
N ALA A 52 11.51 -10.60 17.18
CA ALA A 52 10.07 -10.80 17.16
C ALA A 52 9.33 -9.48 16.97
N ASN A 53 9.72 -8.44 17.69
CA ASN A 53 9.14 -7.09 17.56
C ASN A 53 9.36 -6.50 16.17
N GLU A 54 10.53 -6.68 15.58
CA GLU A 54 10.82 -6.24 14.22
C GLU A 54 9.93 -6.95 13.18
N ARG A 55 9.72 -8.26 13.33
CA ARG A 55 8.80 -9.01 12.46
C ARG A 55 7.36 -8.54 12.59
N LEU A 56 6.88 -8.30 13.81
CA LEU A 56 5.53 -7.78 14.05
C LEU A 56 5.36 -6.39 13.44
N ALA A 57 6.33 -5.48 13.62
CA ALA A 57 6.30 -4.16 13.02
C ALA A 57 6.25 -4.24 11.49
N THR A 58 7.09 -5.09 10.88
CA THR A 58 7.09 -5.29 9.42
C THR A 58 5.74 -5.82 8.92
N GLN A 59 5.12 -6.76 9.64
CA GLN A 59 3.79 -7.26 9.26
C GLN A 59 2.70 -6.19 9.37
N GLN A 60 2.77 -5.32 10.38
CA GLN A 60 1.83 -4.20 10.52
C GLN A 60 2.02 -3.19 9.39
N ASP A 61 3.24 -2.83 9.06
CA ASP A 61 3.58 -1.95 7.95
C ASP A 61 3.03 -2.49 6.62
N LEU A 62 3.24 -3.78 6.35
CA LEU A 62 2.72 -4.43 5.14
C LEU A 62 1.18 -4.44 5.10
N ARG A 63 0.50 -4.65 6.24
CA ARG A 63 -0.97 -4.57 6.31
C ARG A 63 -1.47 -3.15 6.05
N ASN A 64 -0.81 -2.14 6.61
CA ASN A 64 -1.15 -0.74 6.39
C ASN A 64 -0.94 -0.37 4.92
N ALA A 65 0.19 -0.78 4.33
CA ALA A 65 0.46 -0.60 2.91
C ALA A 65 -0.62 -1.27 2.04
N ALA A 66 -1.00 -2.51 2.37
CA ALA A 66 -2.07 -3.24 1.68
C ALA A 66 -3.40 -2.48 1.72
N THR A 67 -3.79 -1.97 2.89
CA THR A 67 -5.02 -1.20 3.05
C THR A 67 -5.04 0.03 2.17
N LEU A 68 -3.91 0.76 2.07
CA LEU A 68 -3.79 1.93 1.21
C LEU A 68 -3.85 1.56 -0.27
N ILE A 69 -3.14 0.52 -0.70
CA ILE A 69 -3.15 0.05 -2.10
C ILE A 69 -4.57 -0.40 -2.49
N VAL A 70 -5.22 -1.21 -1.65
CA VAL A 70 -6.59 -1.70 -1.91
C VAL A 70 -7.59 -0.55 -2.01
N ARG A 71 -7.47 0.44 -1.10
CA ARG A 71 -8.33 1.62 -1.13
C ARG A 71 -8.13 2.41 -2.41
N ASP A 72 -6.89 2.74 -2.76
CA ASP A 72 -6.57 3.53 -3.94
C ASP A 72 -6.93 2.79 -5.23
N ALA A 73 -6.79 1.47 -5.27
CA ALA A 73 -7.23 0.64 -6.40
C ALA A 73 -8.76 0.64 -6.55
N ARG A 74 -9.51 0.49 -5.45
CA ARG A 74 -10.98 0.53 -5.46
C ARG A 74 -11.54 1.89 -5.86
N MET A 75 -10.81 2.97 -5.54
CA MET A 75 -11.19 4.32 -5.93
C MET A 75 -10.77 4.66 -7.35
N ALA A 76 -9.84 3.91 -7.94
CA ALA A 76 -9.27 4.21 -9.25
C ALA A 76 -10.35 4.40 -10.32
N GLY A 77 -10.30 5.54 -11.02
CA GLY A 77 -11.24 5.91 -12.05
C GLY A 77 -12.56 6.50 -11.57
N SER A 78 -12.79 6.56 -10.26
CA SER A 78 -14.02 7.10 -9.70
C SER A 78 -13.95 8.62 -9.58
N PHE A 79 -14.86 9.32 -10.26
CA PHE A 79 -15.06 10.75 -10.14
C PHE A 79 -16.56 11.05 -9.93
N GLY A 80 -17.05 10.73 -8.73
CA GLY A 80 -18.48 10.77 -8.44
C GLY A 80 -19.25 9.70 -9.19
N CYS A 81 -20.22 10.11 -10.03
CA CYS A 81 -20.93 9.20 -10.92
C CYS A 81 -20.07 8.72 -12.10
N PHE A 82 -19.14 9.55 -12.57
CA PHE A 82 -18.26 9.23 -13.69
C PHE A 82 -17.26 8.13 -13.33
N ASN A 83 -17.24 7.09 -14.17
CA ASN A 83 -16.26 6.01 -14.05
C ASN A 83 -15.37 5.98 -15.30
N MET A 84 -14.10 6.35 -15.15
CA MET A 84 -13.17 6.43 -16.28
C MET A 84 -13.14 5.17 -17.16
N SER A 85 -13.26 4.00 -16.56
CA SER A 85 -13.12 2.72 -17.29
C SER A 85 -14.25 2.45 -18.28
N GLU A 86 -15.40 3.12 -18.12
CA GLU A 86 -16.58 3.01 -18.99
C GLU A 86 -16.60 4.06 -20.09
N HIS A 87 -15.68 5.03 -20.02
CA HIS A 87 -15.66 6.22 -20.86
C HIS A 87 -14.44 6.28 -21.79
N ILE A 88 -14.56 7.13 -22.80
CA ILE A 88 -13.53 7.36 -23.82
C ILE A 88 -13.03 8.81 -23.79
N GLU A 89 -11.98 9.09 -24.54
CA GLU A 89 -11.35 10.42 -24.57
C GLU A 89 -12.33 11.55 -24.95
N GLN A 90 -13.38 11.26 -25.76
CA GLN A 90 -14.38 12.22 -26.19
C GLN A 90 -15.28 12.70 -25.05
N ASP A 91 -15.44 11.90 -23.98
CA ASP A 91 -16.24 12.26 -22.80
C ASP A 91 -15.52 13.24 -21.89
N VAL A 92 -14.25 13.53 -22.16
CA VAL A 92 -13.46 14.56 -21.48
C VAL A 92 -13.65 15.90 -22.20
N VAL A 93 -14.52 16.75 -21.63
CA VAL A 93 -14.90 18.05 -22.22
C VAL A 93 -13.70 19.00 -22.33
N SER A 94 -12.89 19.07 -21.26
CA SER A 94 -11.67 19.86 -21.22
C SER A 94 -10.63 19.16 -20.33
N ASP A 95 -9.41 19.10 -20.79
CA ASP A 95 -8.26 18.72 -19.98
C ASP A 95 -7.08 19.61 -20.39
N VAL A 96 -6.88 20.69 -19.63
CA VAL A 96 -5.82 21.67 -19.91
C VAL A 96 -4.44 21.20 -19.49
N THR A 97 -4.36 20.02 -18.85
CA THR A 97 -3.05 19.45 -18.50
C THR A 97 -2.32 18.97 -19.73
N GLN A 98 -0.99 19.11 -19.71
CA GLN A 98 -0.16 18.56 -20.81
C GLN A 98 -0.36 17.06 -20.93
N LYS A 99 -0.40 16.51 -22.15
CA LYS A 99 -0.61 15.08 -22.42
C LYS A 99 0.29 14.14 -21.62
N ASN A 100 1.52 14.56 -21.36
CA ASN A 100 2.49 13.75 -20.59
C ASN A 100 2.46 14.02 -19.09
N SER A 101 1.60 14.92 -18.61
CA SER A 101 1.46 15.19 -17.19
C SER A 101 0.82 13.99 -16.49
N PRO A 102 1.32 13.60 -15.33
CA PRO A 102 0.65 12.61 -14.48
C PRO A 102 -0.77 13.01 -14.07
N PHE A 103 -1.11 14.31 -14.14
CA PHE A 103 -2.45 14.84 -13.90
C PHE A 103 -3.39 14.78 -15.11
N SER A 104 -2.95 14.37 -16.27
CA SER A 104 -3.85 14.26 -17.43
C SER A 104 -4.86 13.15 -17.21
N LEU A 105 -6.14 13.47 -17.40
CA LEU A 105 -7.22 12.48 -17.44
C LEU A 105 -7.07 11.52 -18.62
N LYS A 106 -6.49 12.00 -19.72
CA LYS A 106 -6.27 11.27 -20.96
C LYS A 106 -4.94 10.52 -21.01
N ARG A 107 -4.23 10.42 -19.90
CA ARG A 107 -2.84 9.95 -19.86
C ARG A 107 -2.58 8.65 -20.62
N ASN A 108 -3.46 7.67 -20.46
CA ASN A 108 -3.31 6.36 -21.10
C ASN A 108 -4.15 6.21 -22.38
N SER A 109 -5.22 7.00 -22.54
CA SER A 109 -6.11 6.93 -23.70
C SER A 109 -5.39 7.26 -25.01
N THR A 110 -4.47 8.19 -24.97
CA THR A 110 -3.68 8.60 -26.15
C THR A 110 -2.67 7.54 -26.64
N ARG A 111 -2.46 6.48 -25.87
CA ARG A 111 -1.52 5.38 -26.21
C ARG A 111 -2.22 4.11 -26.67
N ASN A 112 -3.54 4.07 -26.60
CA ASN A 112 -4.31 2.89 -26.99
C ASN A 112 -5.17 3.17 -28.23
N SER A 113 -5.46 2.14 -28.99
CA SER A 113 -6.29 2.24 -30.21
C SER A 113 -7.77 2.45 -29.92
N THR A 114 -8.22 2.20 -28.69
CA THR A 114 -9.62 2.29 -28.28
C THR A 114 -10.01 3.64 -27.72
N ASN A 115 -9.02 4.52 -27.46
CA ASN A 115 -9.21 5.82 -26.79
C ASN A 115 -9.92 5.74 -25.43
N LYS A 116 -9.94 4.58 -24.79
CA LYS A 116 -10.54 4.39 -23.46
C LYS A 116 -9.71 5.09 -22.39
N LEU A 117 -10.40 5.64 -21.41
CA LEU A 117 -9.76 6.22 -20.23
C LEU A 117 -9.32 5.10 -19.28
N ILE A 118 -8.06 5.09 -18.89
CA ILE A 118 -7.49 4.06 -18.03
C ILE A 118 -7.01 4.71 -16.71
N PRO A 119 -7.59 4.33 -15.56
CA PRO A 119 -7.30 4.98 -14.28
C PRO A 119 -6.00 4.51 -13.63
N ILE A 120 -5.33 3.54 -14.23
CA ILE A 120 -4.08 2.94 -13.73
C ILE A 120 -2.97 3.20 -14.72
N ALA A 121 -1.76 3.30 -14.22
CA ALA A 121 -0.58 3.40 -15.04
C ALA A 121 0.63 2.77 -14.37
N GLU A 122 1.64 2.45 -15.15
CA GLU A 122 2.99 2.16 -14.69
C GLU A 122 3.94 3.31 -15.00
N SER A 123 4.96 3.47 -14.19
CA SER A 123 6.06 4.40 -14.46
C SER A 123 7.39 3.79 -14.04
N SER A 124 8.34 3.78 -14.97
CA SER A 124 9.71 3.36 -14.69
C SER A 124 10.51 4.41 -13.91
N ASN A 125 10.00 5.65 -13.84
CA ASN A 125 10.65 6.74 -13.15
C ASN A 125 9.60 7.69 -12.53
N ILE A 126 9.59 7.78 -11.20
CA ILE A 126 8.78 8.75 -10.46
C ILE A 126 9.37 10.17 -10.53
N GLY A 127 10.67 10.30 -10.84
CA GLY A 127 11.32 11.61 -10.99
C GLY A 127 11.41 12.43 -9.69
N TYR A 128 11.31 11.79 -8.53
CA TYR A 128 11.50 12.45 -7.23
C TYR A 128 12.98 12.53 -6.88
N GLN A 129 13.44 13.73 -6.50
CA GLN A 129 14.84 13.97 -6.19
C GLN A 129 15.34 13.09 -5.03
N GLY A 130 16.41 12.36 -5.24
CA GLY A 130 16.99 11.47 -4.24
C GLY A 130 16.30 10.10 -4.12
N PHE A 131 15.27 9.81 -4.93
CA PHE A 131 14.67 8.50 -5.00
C PHE A 131 15.33 7.63 -6.06
N ILE A 132 15.89 6.50 -5.66
CA ILE A 132 16.44 5.49 -6.55
C ILE A 132 15.39 4.38 -6.68
N GLN A 133 14.61 4.45 -7.76
CA GLN A 133 13.57 3.48 -8.06
C GLN A 133 14.19 2.17 -8.58
N ARG A 134 13.62 1.01 -8.18
CA ARG A 134 14.11 -0.31 -8.60
C ARG A 134 13.26 -0.95 -9.70
N LEU A 135 11.95 -0.84 -9.59
CA LEU A 135 10.97 -1.48 -10.48
C LEU A 135 9.91 -0.45 -10.88
N ASN A 136 9.04 -0.81 -11.83
CA ASN A 136 7.93 0.05 -12.22
C ASN A 136 7.06 0.40 -11.00
N ALA A 137 6.73 1.68 -10.89
CA ALA A 137 5.74 2.16 -9.93
C ALA A 137 4.33 1.87 -10.45
N LEU A 138 3.44 1.51 -9.54
CA LEU A 138 2.01 1.38 -9.79
C LEU A 138 1.32 2.69 -9.42
N ILE A 139 0.54 3.24 -10.36
CA ILE A 139 -0.09 4.55 -10.21
C ILE A 139 -1.60 4.40 -10.33
N PHE A 140 -2.33 5.06 -9.41
CA PHE A 140 -3.78 5.18 -9.41
C PHE A 140 -4.19 6.64 -9.49
N GLN A 141 -5.27 6.94 -10.23
CA GLN A 141 -5.90 8.25 -10.27
C GLN A 141 -7.40 8.15 -9.98
N TYR A 142 -7.92 9.11 -9.22
CA TYR A 142 -9.33 9.18 -8.82
C TYR A 142 -9.69 10.56 -8.27
N GLY A 143 -11.00 10.80 -8.06
CA GLY A 143 -11.52 12.01 -7.43
C GLY A 143 -11.81 11.79 -5.95
N ILE A 144 -11.59 12.84 -5.16
CA ILE A 144 -12.09 12.93 -3.77
C ILE A 144 -12.86 14.23 -3.58
N ASP A 145 -13.89 14.20 -2.77
CA ASP A 145 -14.65 15.39 -2.44
C ASP A 145 -13.77 16.35 -1.63
N ASP A 146 -13.52 17.53 -2.22
CA ASP A 146 -12.72 18.59 -1.60
C ASP A 146 -13.21 19.93 -2.10
N VAL A 147 -13.93 20.65 -1.22
CA VAL A 147 -14.49 21.97 -1.54
C VAL A 147 -13.40 23.03 -1.76
N ASN A 148 -12.21 22.80 -1.24
CA ASN A 148 -11.07 23.71 -1.31
C ASN A 148 -10.02 23.28 -2.35
N ALA A 149 -10.38 22.35 -3.25
CA ALA A 149 -9.46 21.91 -4.30
C ALA A 149 -8.92 23.12 -5.07
N SER A 150 -7.61 23.15 -5.27
CA SER A 150 -6.96 24.21 -6.05
C SER A 150 -7.37 24.17 -7.52
N ALA A 151 -7.17 25.27 -8.23
CA ALA A 151 -7.47 25.38 -9.66
C ALA A 151 -6.82 24.24 -10.47
N ALA A 152 -5.56 23.88 -10.15
CA ALA A 152 -4.81 22.85 -10.88
C ALA A 152 -5.34 21.43 -10.64
N THR A 153 -5.98 21.18 -9.49
CA THR A 153 -6.50 19.87 -9.09
C THR A 153 -8.00 19.74 -9.18
N THR A 154 -8.72 20.83 -9.44
CA THR A 154 -10.19 20.81 -9.57
C THR A 154 -10.63 20.01 -10.79
N VAL A 155 -11.55 19.08 -10.57
CA VAL A 155 -12.25 18.30 -11.59
C VAL A 155 -13.74 18.39 -11.32
N VAL A 156 -14.52 18.53 -12.37
CA VAL A 156 -15.97 18.43 -12.33
C VAL A 156 -16.42 17.31 -13.24
N SER A 157 -17.45 16.58 -12.81
CA SER A 157 -17.98 15.43 -13.55
C SER A 157 -19.48 15.33 -13.44
N SER A 158 -20.10 14.74 -14.46
CA SER A 158 -21.45 14.16 -14.44
C SER A 158 -21.32 12.66 -14.65
N CYS A 159 -22.43 11.95 -14.82
CA CYS A 159 -22.34 10.53 -15.19
C CYS A 159 -21.78 10.30 -16.59
N GLY A 160 -21.95 11.22 -17.54
CA GLY A 160 -21.54 11.06 -18.94
C GLY A 160 -20.33 11.90 -19.38
N ALA A 161 -19.85 12.84 -18.55
CA ALA A 161 -18.79 13.74 -18.95
C ALA A 161 -17.91 14.16 -17.75
N ILE A 162 -16.65 14.47 -18.05
CA ILE A 162 -15.69 14.96 -17.05
C ILE A 162 -14.90 16.14 -17.64
N SER A 163 -14.54 17.10 -16.81
CA SER A 163 -13.71 18.24 -17.20
C SER A 163 -12.70 18.61 -16.14
N LYS A 164 -11.48 18.93 -16.58
CA LYS A 164 -10.41 19.52 -15.78
C LYS A 164 -10.05 20.90 -16.30
N PRO A 165 -10.75 21.96 -15.84
CA PRO A 165 -10.75 23.28 -16.47
C PRO A 165 -9.55 24.16 -16.14
N SER A 166 -8.61 23.74 -15.27
CA SER A 166 -7.50 24.56 -14.76
C SER A 166 -7.95 25.81 -13.98
N LYS A 167 -9.20 25.84 -13.58
CA LYS A 167 -9.76 26.86 -12.68
C LYS A 167 -10.53 26.21 -11.56
N GLN A 168 -10.63 26.91 -10.43
CA GLN A 168 -11.43 26.43 -9.32
C GLN A 168 -12.92 26.65 -9.64
N ILE A 169 -13.70 25.58 -9.67
CA ILE A 169 -15.15 25.66 -9.82
C ILE A 169 -15.76 25.66 -8.43
N LEU A 170 -16.48 26.76 -8.10
CA LEU A 170 -17.05 26.94 -6.76
C LEU A 170 -18.57 26.72 -6.73
N THR A 171 -19.26 26.88 -7.85
CA THR A 171 -20.72 26.80 -7.93
C THR A 171 -21.16 25.64 -8.81
N LEU A 172 -22.39 25.15 -8.55
CA LEU A 172 -23.03 24.13 -9.38
C LEU A 172 -23.27 24.64 -10.80
N GLU A 173 -23.67 25.90 -10.95
CA GLU A 173 -23.95 26.52 -12.25
C GLU A 173 -22.67 26.63 -13.10
N ASP A 174 -21.52 26.94 -12.49
CA ASP A 174 -20.26 26.94 -13.20
C ASP A 174 -19.85 25.53 -13.63
N ALA A 175 -20.13 24.53 -12.81
CA ALA A 175 -19.88 23.13 -13.14
C ALA A 175 -20.75 22.68 -14.33
N LYS A 176 -22.03 23.04 -14.36
CA LYS A 176 -22.93 22.76 -15.50
C LYS A 176 -22.43 23.41 -16.78
N LYS A 177 -22.03 24.68 -16.74
CA LYS A 177 -21.46 25.39 -17.89
C LYS A 177 -20.20 24.74 -18.40
N GLU A 178 -19.31 24.36 -17.47
CA GLU A 178 -18.07 23.68 -17.83
C GLU A 178 -18.29 22.33 -18.52
N LEU A 179 -19.24 21.54 -18.01
CA LEU A 179 -19.61 20.24 -18.59
C LEU A 179 -20.53 20.34 -19.81
N LYS A 180 -20.93 21.58 -20.19
CA LYS A 180 -21.87 21.85 -21.31
C LYS A 180 -23.23 21.13 -21.16
N ILE A 181 -23.69 20.96 -19.94
CA ILE A 181 -24.96 20.31 -19.64
C ILE A 181 -26.09 21.30 -19.93
N LEU A 182 -27.05 20.87 -20.74
CA LEU A 182 -28.25 21.65 -21.03
C LEU A 182 -29.28 21.46 -19.89
N ASN A 183 -30.02 22.53 -19.57
CA ASN A 183 -31.04 22.50 -18.50
C ASN A 183 -32.12 21.44 -18.65
N GLN A 184 -32.31 20.86 -19.85
CA GLN A 184 -33.31 19.84 -20.15
C GLN A 184 -32.81 18.41 -19.83
N ASP A 185 -31.54 18.22 -19.57
CA ASP A 185 -30.95 16.91 -19.33
C ASP A 185 -31.04 16.57 -17.83
N LYS A 186 -32.21 16.05 -17.43
CA LYS A 186 -32.51 15.76 -16.01
C LYS A 186 -31.61 14.71 -15.39
N GLU A 187 -31.16 13.72 -16.15
CA GLU A 187 -30.32 12.63 -15.64
C GLU A 187 -28.90 13.14 -15.29
N GLN A 188 -28.35 14.00 -16.12
CA GLN A 188 -27.02 14.57 -15.87
C GLN A 188 -27.05 15.68 -14.80
N ASN A 189 -28.13 16.45 -14.70
CA ASN A 189 -28.26 17.57 -13.76
C ASN A 189 -28.21 17.16 -12.28
N GLY A 190 -28.62 15.92 -11.96
CA GLY A 190 -28.68 15.41 -10.58
C GLY A 190 -27.37 14.86 -10.03
N ASN A 191 -26.38 14.57 -10.88
CA ASN A 191 -25.20 13.81 -10.54
C ASN A 191 -23.89 14.56 -10.80
N ILE A 192 -23.90 15.88 -10.64
CA ILE A 192 -22.71 16.70 -10.83
C ILE A 192 -21.85 16.67 -9.56
N ALA A 193 -20.60 16.27 -9.70
CA ALA A 193 -19.62 16.26 -8.64
C ALA A 193 -18.48 17.22 -8.95
N ARG A 194 -17.99 17.90 -7.89
CA ARG A 194 -16.77 18.66 -7.90
C ARG A 194 -15.78 18.00 -6.97
N GLN A 195 -14.65 17.62 -7.49
CA GLN A 195 -13.68 16.81 -6.76
C GLN A 195 -12.25 17.29 -6.99
N ARG A 196 -11.39 16.92 -6.08
CA ARG A 196 -9.95 17.04 -6.26
C ARG A 196 -9.43 15.79 -6.97
N HIS A 197 -8.70 16.00 -8.06
CA HIS A 197 -7.96 14.95 -8.73
C HIS A 197 -6.77 14.50 -7.88
N VAL A 198 -6.76 13.26 -7.48
CA VAL A 198 -5.70 12.63 -6.71
C VAL A 198 -4.98 11.63 -7.60
N VAL A 199 -3.66 11.69 -7.59
CA VAL A 199 -2.80 10.71 -8.27
C VAL A 199 -1.76 10.23 -7.26
N ASN A 200 -1.77 8.93 -6.98
CA ASN A 200 -0.86 8.28 -6.06
C ASN A 200 -0.02 7.24 -6.78
N ALA A 201 1.26 7.16 -6.45
CA ALA A 201 2.18 6.16 -6.96
C ALA A 201 2.77 5.32 -5.82
N TYR A 202 2.87 4.03 -6.06
CA TYR A 202 3.52 3.07 -5.17
C TYR A 202 4.76 2.54 -5.86
N ALA A 203 5.91 2.71 -5.24
CA ALA A 203 7.20 2.33 -5.81
C ALA A 203 8.15 1.77 -4.75
N VAL A 204 8.92 0.77 -5.13
CA VAL A 204 10.01 0.24 -4.32
C VAL A 204 11.31 0.91 -4.72
N GLY A 205 12.07 1.36 -3.73
CA GLY A 205 13.33 2.04 -3.96
C GLY A 205 14.00 2.49 -2.68
N LYS A 206 14.89 3.47 -2.82
CA LYS A 206 15.70 3.99 -1.72
C LYS A 206 15.66 5.52 -1.70
N ILE A 207 15.44 6.10 -0.51
CA ILE A 207 15.55 7.54 -0.24
C ILE A 207 16.41 7.72 1.02
N ALA A 208 17.43 8.58 0.95
CA ALA A 208 18.26 8.96 2.09
C ALA A 208 18.80 7.78 2.91
N GLY A 209 19.09 6.66 2.27
CA GLY A 209 19.58 5.44 2.94
C GLY A 209 18.50 4.44 3.33
N GLU A 210 17.25 4.86 3.49
CA GLU A 210 16.11 3.99 3.80
C GLU A 210 15.60 3.29 2.55
N GLU A 211 15.48 1.98 2.62
CA GLU A 211 14.99 1.12 1.55
C GLU A 211 13.62 0.55 1.90
N GLY A 212 12.68 0.56 0.93
CA GLY A 212 11.36 0.02 1.17
C GLY A 212 10.34 0.35 0.09
N LEU A 213 9.06 0.12 0.43
CA LEU A 213 7.91 0.52 -0.35
C LEU A 213 7.51 1.94 0.03
N PHE A 214 7.51 2.82 -0.94
CA PHE A 214 7.10 4.22 -0.79
C PHE A 214 5.80 4.50 -1.52
N ARG A 215 4.99 5.40 -0.94
CA ARG A 215 3.86 6.04 -1.60
C ARG A 215 4.20 7.49 -1.86
N PHE A 216 4.00 7.91 -3.09
CA PHE A 216 4.12 9.30 -3.53
C PHE A 216 2.75 9.84 -3.87
N GLN A 217 2.53 11.11 -3.62
CA GLN A 217 1.35 11.83 -4.06
C GLN A 217 1.77 12.95 -4.99
N LEU A 218 1.01 13.17 -6.04
CA LEU A 218 1.24 14.28 -6.94
C LEU A 218 0.78 15.58 -6.27
N ASN A 219 1.65 16.58 -6.23
CA ASN A 219 1.33 17.90 -5.71
C ASN A 219 0.57 18.74 -6.74
N GLU A 220 0.10 19.93 -6.36
CA GLU A 220 -0.64 20.84 -7.24
C GLU A 220 0.15 21.34 -8.46
N LYS A 221 1.47 21.30 -8.40
CA LYS A 221 2.36 21.66 -9.52
C LYS A 221 2.57 20.51 -10.50
N GLY A 222 2.02 19.34 -10.24
CA GLY A 222 2.22 18.15 -11.06
C GLY A 222 3.54 17.44 -10.81
N GLU A 223 4.18 17.69 -9.67
CA GLU A 223 5.42 17.05 -9.26
C GLU A 223 5.13 15.97 -8.21
N TRP A 224 5.87 14.88 -8.26
CA TRP A 224 5.81 13.88 -7.22
C TRP A 224 6.39 14.41 -5.92
N GLY A 225 5.64 14.27 -4.84
CA GLY A 225 6.04 14.77 -3.52
C GLY A 225 5.55 13.87 -2.40
N ASN A 226 5.81 14.33 -1.17
CA ASN A 226 5.35 13.68 0.06
C ASN A 226 5.65 12.17 0.10
N PRO A 227 6.93 11.75 -0.04
CA PRO A 227 7.28 10.34 0.01
C PRO A 227 6.98 9.76 1.39
N GLN A 228 6.05 8.84 1.46
CA GLN A 228 5.69 8.10 2.67
C GLN A 228 6.31 6.72 2.59
N LEU A 229 7.20 6.38 3.51
CA LEU A 229 7.69 5.01 3.66
C LEU A 229 6.59 4.17 4.29
N LEU A 230 6.01 3.25 3.53
CA LEU A 230 4.91 2.40 3.98
C LEU A 230 5.39 1.12 4.64
N ALA A 231 6.43 0.51 4.09
CA ALA A 231 7.03 -0.70 4.64
C ALA A 231 8.54 -0.70 4.40
N LYS A 232 9.30 -0.89 5.47
CA LYS A 232 10.76 -0.98 5.43
C LYS A 232 11.21 -2.32 4.83
N LYS A 233 12.44 -2.32 4.28
CA LYS A 233 13.13 -3.52 3.80
C LYS A 233 12.39 -4.26 2.65
N VAL A 234 11.39 -3.66 2.02
CA VAL A 234 10.80 -4.21 0.80
C VAL A 234 11.79 -4.01 -0.34
N LYS A 235 12.25 -5.10 -0.94
CA LYS A 235 13.24 -5.10 -2.01
C LYS A 235 12.62 -5.21 -3.40
N ARG A 236 11.44 -5.80 -3.48
CA ARG A 236 10.76 -6.07 -4.73
C ARG A 236 9.23 -5.93 -4.59
N MET A 237 8.62 -5.39 -5.63
CA MET A 237 7.18 -5.32 -5.83
C MET A 237 6.89 -5.81 -7.24
N ASP A 238 6.25 -6.96 -7.37
CA ASP A 238 5.76 -7.45 -8.65
C ASP A 238 4.25 -7.20 -8.72
N VAL A 239 3.79 -6.73 -9.86
CA VAL A 239 2.37 -6.47 -10.09
C VAL A 239 1.87 -7.42 -11.16
N ARG A 240 0.76 -8.10 -10.87
CA ARG A 240 0.00 -8.88 -11.84
C ARG A 240 -1.34 -8.21 -12.06
N TYR A 241 -1.70 -8.03 -13.31
CA TYR A 241 -2.98 -7.48 -13.72
C TYR A 241 -3.93 -8.62 -14.01
N ILE A 242 -5.17 -8.46 -13.57
CA ILE A 242 -6.23 -9.46 -13.73
C ILE A 242 -7.19 -8.91 -14.79
N TYR A 243 -7.21 -9.55 -15.95
CA TYR A 243 -8.15 -9.23 -17.03
C TYR A 243 -9.20 -10.32 -17.12
N VAL A 244 -10.43 -9.92 -17.44
CA VAL A 244 -11.56 -10.84 -17.66
C VAL A 244 -11.84 -10.91 -19.15
N SER A 245 -12.06 -12.10 -19.68
CA SER A 245 -12.46 -12.36 -21.05
C SER A 245 -13.53 -13.45 -21.10
N GLY A 246 -14.22 -13.59 -22.22
CA GLY A 246 -15.26 -14.61 -22.39
C GLY A 246 -16.53 -14.30 -21.62
N CYS A 247 -16.88 -13.00 -21.50
CA CYS A 247 -18.16 -12.62 -20.91
C CYS A 247 -19.31 -13.26 -21.70
N PRO A 248 -20.23 -13.99 -21.06
CA PRO A 248 -21.41 -14.49 -21.75
C PRO A 248 -22.26 -13.28 -22.20
N GLU A 249 -22.53 -13.18 -23.48
CA GLU A 249 -23.63 -12.36 -23.96
C GLU A 249 -24.93 -13.08 -23.63
N ASP A 250 -26.03 -12.36 -23.44
CA ASP A 250 -27.30 -12.92 -22.97
C ASP A 250 -27.84 -14.14 -23.79
N GLU A 251 -27.30 -14.35 -25.01
CA GLU A 251 -27.66 -15.45 -25.89
C GLU A 251 -26.72 -16.68 -25.80
N ASP A 252 -25.60 -16.57 -25.12
CA ASP A 252 -24.58 -17.64 -25.03
C ASP A 252 -24.52 -18.26 -23.61
N ALA A 253 -25.61 -18.88 -23.18
CA ALA A 253 -25.62 -19.68 -21.95
C ALA A 253 -24.63 -20.85 -22.07
N GLY A 254 -23.40 -20.65 -21.64
CA GLY A 254 -22.36 -21.70 -21.65
C GLY A 254 -20.92 -21.23 -21.80
N LYS A 255 -20.66 -19.96 -22.09
CA LYS A 255 -19.31 -19.43 -22.04
C LYS A 255 -18.94 -19.08 -20.60
N GLU A 256 -17.88 -19.67 -20.09
CA GLU A 256 -17.33 -19.37 -18.76
C GLU A 256 -16.41 -18.13 -18.85
N GLU A 257 -16.55 -17.24 -17.88
CA GLU A 257 -15.60 -16.14 -17.69
C GLU A 257 -14.19 -16.70 -17.46
N GLN A 258 -13.22 -16.18 -18.19
CA GLN A 258 -11.82 -16.54 -18.02
C GLN A 258 -11.04 -15.39 -17.40
N PHE A 259 -10.36 -15.69 -16.31
CA PHE A 259 -9.47 -14.76 -15.62
C PHE A 259 -8.03 -14.98 -16.08
N LYS A 260 -7.47 -13.94 -16.69
CA LYS A 260 -6.07 -13.94 -17.13
C LYS A 260 -5.21 -13.10 -16.19
N TYR A 261 -4.27 -13.76 -15.53
CA TYR A 261 -3.26 -13.11 -14.70
C TYR A 261 -2.01 -12.86 -15.54
N THR A 262 -1.54 -11.62 -15.61
CA THR A 262 -0.35 -11.26 -16.38
C THR A 262 0.46 -10.18 -15.67
N GLY A 263 1.80 -10.29 -15.71
CA GLY A 263 2.70 -9.23 -15.24
C GLY A 263 2.87 -8.09 -16.24
N LYS A 264 2.28 -8.20 -17.45
CA LYS A 264 2.37 -7.15 -18.48
C LYS A 264 1.12 -6.27 -18.43
N PHE A 265 1.32 -4.98 -18.19
CA PHE A 265 0.26 -3.99 -18.23
C PHE A 265 -0.23 -3.76 -19.65
N ASP A 266 -1.54 -3.81 -19.85
CA ASP A 266 -2.20 -3.44 -21.11
C ASP A 266 -2.83 -2.06 -20.95
N SER A 267 -2.29 -1.08 -21.66
CA SER A 267 -2.79 0.31 -21.61
C SER A 267 -4.07 0.52 -22.42
N SER A 268 -4.64 -0.52 -23.05
CA SER A 268 -5.88 -0.44 -23.83
C SER A 268 -7.12 -0.84 -23.05
N VAL A 269 -6.96 -1.54 -21.93
CA VAL A 269 -8.07 -2.08 -21.14
C VAL A 269 -7.80 -1.88 -19.64
N THR A 270 -8.80 -1.41 -18.91
CA THR A 270 -8.71 -1.36 -17.44
C THR A 270 -8.80 -2.79 -16.89
N PRO A 271 -7.81 -3.25 -16.12
CA PRO A 271 -7.88 -4.57 -15.49
C PRO A 271 -9.01 -4.62 -14.45
N ALA A 272 -9.61 -5.79 -14.28
CA ALA A 272 -10.61 -6.06 -13.23
C ALA A 272 -10.01 -5.95 -11.83
N GLY A 273 -8.72 -6.23 -11.71
CA GLY A 273 -8.01 -6.14 -10.46
C GLY A 273 -6.50 -6.13 -10.65
N VAL A 274 -5.82 -5.88 -9.55
CA VAL A 274 -4.36 -5.99 -9.45
C VAL A 274 -3.99 -6.89 -8.27
N GLU A 275 -3.00 -7.72 -8.49
CA GLU A 275 -2.33 -8.49 -7.47
C GLU A 275 -0.93 -7.92 -7.28
N VAL A 276 -0.65 -7.40 -6.09
CA VAL A 276 0.66 -6.84 -5.73
C VAL A 276 1.38 -7.82 -4.82
N LEU A 277 2.55 -8.25 -5.24
CA LEU A 277 3.39 -9.21 -4.56
C LEU A 277 4.62 -8.49 -4.01
N LEU A 278 4.74 -8.44 -2.68
CA LEU A 278 5.83 -7.76 -2.00
C LEU A 278 6.83 -8.78 -1.45
N ASP A 279 8.12 -8.56 -1.74
CA ASP A 279 9.22 -9.31 -1.16
C ASP A 279 10.00 -8.41 -0.19
N SER A 280 9.99 -8.78 1.08
CA SER A 280 10.74 -8.07 2.13
C SER A 280 12.19 -8.56 2.26
N GLY A 281 12.63 -9.48 1.40
CA GLY A 281 13.99 -10.01 1.43
C GLY A 281 14.31 -10.66 2.77
N SER A 282 13.37 -11.42 3.35
CA SER A 282 13.66 -12.19 4.55
C SER A 282 14.82 -13.14 4.26
N ASP A 283 15.87 -13.07 5.08
CA ASP A 283 17.03 -13.97 5.02
C ASP A 283 16.69 -15.44 5.37
N ALA A 284 15.40 -15.79 5.41
CA ALA A 284 14.98 -17.17 5.46
C ALA A 284 15.42 -17.83 4.16
N LYS A 285 16.65 -18.34 4.16
CA LYS A 285 17.15 -19.33 3.20
C LYS A 285 16.31 -20.61 3.32
N ILE A 286 15.05 -20.51 2.99
CA ILE A 286 14.32 -21.67 2.55
C ILE A 286 14.92 -21.94 1.18
N ALA A 287 15.53 -23.10 1.01
CA ALA A 287 16.06 -23.58 -0.26
C ALA A 287 14.89 -23.70 -1.25
N ALA A 288 14.41 -22.56 -1.74
CA ALA A 288 13.52 -22.50 -2.86
C ALA A 288 14.38 -22.71 -4.10
N SER A 289 13.96 -23.59 -5.00
CA SER A 289 14.58 -23.70 -6.31
C SER A 289 14.62 -22.29 -6.93
N SER A 290 15.61 -22.03 -7.79
CA SER A 290 15.88 -20.73 -8.43
C SER A 290 14.65 -20.09 -9.10
N ASP A 291 13.58 -20.83 -9.33
CA ASP A 291 12.38 -20.42 -10.05
C ASP A 291 11.20 -20.00 -9.15
N ASN A 292 11.28 -20.23 -7.83
CA ASN A 292 10.22 -19.90 -6.90
C ASN A 292 10.61 -18.71 -6.02
N ILE A 293 10.15 -17.52 -6.40
CA ILE A 293 10.24 -16.33 -5.56
C ILE A 293 9.16 -16.43 -4.49
N ILE A 294 9.58 -16.46 -3.22
CA ILE A 294 8.64 -16.44 -2.09
C ILE A 294 8.35 -14.96 -1.76
N TYR A 295 7.12 -14.55 -1.98
CA TYR A 295 6.66 -13.22 -1.61
C TYR A 295 6.27 -13.20 -0.14
N ALA A 296 6.73 -12.20 0.59
CA ALA A 296 6.40 -12.01 1.99
C ALA A 296 4.93 -11.63 2.19
N TYR A 297 4.34 -10.94 1.20
CA TYR A 297 2.97 -10.45 1.29
C TYR A 297 2.32 -10.34 -0.09
N ARG A 298 1.06 -10.80 -0.18
CA ARG A 298 0.23 -10.75 -1.38
C ARG A 298 -0.98 -9.87 -1.14
N ILE A 299 -1.20 -8.91 -2.00
CA ILE A 299 -2.30 -7.94 -1.93
C ILE A 299 -3.16 -8.12 -3.18
N ASN A 300 -4.44 -8.41 -2.99
CA ASN A 300 -5.42 -8.45 -4.07
C ASN A 300 -6.35 -7.25 -3.96
N ALA A 301 -6.49 -6.51 -5.02
CA ALA A 301 -7.36 -5.35 -5.08
C ALA A 301 -8.18 -5.37 -6.36
N THR A 302 -9.50 -5.18 -6.24
CA THR A 302 -10.40 -4.95 -7.37
C THR A 302 -10.34 -3.49 -7.78
N ILE A 303 -10.55 -3.23 -9.08
CA ILE A 303 -10.58 -1.89 -9.64
C ILE A 303 -12.02 -1.60 -10.04
N ARG A 304 -12.53 -0.43 -9.60
CA ARG A 304 -13.87 0.00 -9.93
C ARG A 304 -14.02 0.15 -11.45
N GLY A 305 -15.08 -0.43 -12.02
CA GLY A 305 -15.32 -0.39 -13.46
C GLY A 305 -14.25 -1.08 -14.29
N GLY A 306 -13.42 -1.92 -13.68
CA GLY A 306 -12.46 -2.73 -14.40
C GLY A 306 -13.16 -3.66 -15.39
N ASN A 307 -12.35 -4.31 -16.23
CA ASN A 307 -12.84 -5.27 -17.21
C ASN A 307 -13.48 -6.47 -16.51
N VAL A 308 -14.75 -6.32 -16.14
CA VAL A 308 -15.66 -7.34 -15.61
C VAL A 308 -16.85 -7.44 -16.54
N CYS A 309 -17.48 -8.59 -16.62
CA CYS A 309 -18.70 -8.76 -17.39
C CYS A 309 -19.83 -7.90 -16.81
N ALA A 310 -20.39 -6.99 -17.61
CA ALA A 310 -21.29 -5.93 -17.18
C ALA A 310 -22.62 -6.42 -16.56
N ASN A 311 -23.00 -7.68 -16.78
CA ASN A 311 -24.30 -8.24 -16.38
C ASN A 311 -24.29 -8.93 -15.01
N ARG A 312 -23.23 -8.85 -14.24
CA ARG A 312 -23.26 -9.32 -12.84
C ARG A 312 -23.64 -8.18 -11.91
N THR A 313 -24.91 -8.13 -11.51
CA THR A 313 -25.31 -7.55 -10.23
C THR A 313 -24.67 -8.41 -9.13
N LEU A 314 -23.67 -7.87 -8.44
CA LEU A 314 -23.12 -8.42 -7.21
C LEU A 314 -24.13 -8.32 -6.08
#